data_d4429b83196be7d8696e2d1e12c1bb3b
#
_entry.id   d4429b83196be7d8696e2d1e12c1bb3b
#
_cell.length_a   1.000
_cell.length_b   1.000
_cell.length_c   1.000
_cell.angle_alpha   90.00
_cell.angle_beta   90.00
_cell.angle_gamma   90.00
#
_symmetry.space_group_name_H-M   'P 1'
#
loop_
_entity.id
_entity.type
_entity.pdbx_description
1 polymer ?
#
loop_
_entity_poly.entity_id
_entity_poly.type
_entity_poly.pdbx_seq_one_letter_code
_entity_poly.pdbx_strand_id
1 'polypeptide(L)'
;MRADAARNRDKIIEAARVAFRTRGYDAPLDDIAKAAGVGAGTLYRHFPTRESLVDAVMQAWVERVNDAVGKVRAEGGTSRELLLRWFQQYVELISVHKGGPAKITLAMEDDASPMRTKCHTLRAANTQIIEQLGDDLRPGVDSLQFARLVGGIASVVDQGNLPAESVGPMLEVVVDGLLV
;
A
#
# COMPACT_ATOMS: atom_id res chain seq x y z
N MET A 1 -4.36 -2.61 -31.57
CA MET A 1 -3.09 -3.31 -31.25
C MET A 1 -2.36 -2.75 -30.01
N ARG A 2 -1.92 -1.47 -29.95
CA ARG A 2 -1.19 -0.94 -28.75
C ARG A 2 -2.09 -0.88 -27.50
N ALA A 3 -3.34 -0.44 -27.63
CA ALA A 3 -4.29 -0.36 -26.52
C ALA A 3 -4.69 -1.74 -25.96
N ASP A 4 -4.75 -2.78 -26.79
CA ASP A 4 -5.05 -4.14 -26.35
C ASP A 4 -3.87 -4.74 -25.58
N ALA A 5 -2.63 -4.44 -26.02
CA ALA A 5 -1.43 -4.86 -25.31
C ALA A 5 -1.35 -4.22 -23.93
N ALA A 6 -1.64 -2.91 -23.80
CA ALA A 6 -1.69 -2.23 -22.51
C ALA A 6 -2.75 -2.84 -21.59
N ARG A 7 -3.98 -3.02 -22.07
CA ARG A 7 -5.06 -3.66 -21.30
C ARG A 7 -4.71 -5.07 -20.83
N ASN A 8 -4.05 -5.86 -21.67
CA ASN A 8 -3.62 -7.21 -21.30
C ASN A 8 -2.52 -7.17 -20.23
N ARG A 9 -1.57 -6.23 -20.34
CA ARG A 9 -0.53 -6.02 -19.32
C ARG A 9 -1.16 -5.71 -17.97
N ASP A 10 -2.12 -4.80 -17.91
CA ASP A 10 -2.78 -4.40 -16.67
C ASP A 10 -3.59 -5.54 -16.06
N LYS A 11 -4.29 -6.34 -16.87
CA LYS A 11 -5.00 -7.55 -16.42
C LYS A 11 -4.03 -8.58 -15.82
N ILE A 12 -2.86 -8.77 -16.42
CA ILE A 12 -1.85 -9.71 -15.91
C ILE A 12 -1.31 -9.20 -14.56
N ILE A 13 -1.00 -7.92 -14.43
CA ILE A 13 -0.52 -7.32 -13.17
C ILE A 13 -1.57 -7.50 -12.06
N GLU A 14 -2.84 -7.22 -12.35
CA GLU A 14 -3.91 -7.36 -11.36
C GLU A 14 -4.12 -8.83 -10.95
N ALA A 15 -4.14 -9.76 -11.90
CA ALA A 15 -4.21 -11.19 -11.61
C ALA A 15 -3.00 -11.69 -10.80
N ALA A 16 -1.80 -11.20 -11.13
CA ALA A 16 -0.58 -11.51 -10.38
C ALA A 16 -0.65 -10.96 -8.96
N ARG A 17 -1.13 -9.73 -8.77
CA ARG A 17 -1.34 -9.12 -7.46
C ARG A 17 -2.23 -10.00 -6.56
N VAL A 18 -3.35 -10.51 -7.12
CA VAL A 18 -4.26 -11.40 -6.41
C VAL A 18 -3.60 -12.76 -6.12
N ALA A 19 -2.94 -13.35 -7.11
CA ALA A 19 -2.29 -14.66 -6.97
C ALA A 19 -1.14 -14.62 -5.94
N PHE A 20 -0.28 -13.62 -6.01
CA PHE A 20 0.81 -13.43 -5.04
C PHE A 20 0.29 -13.16 -3.63
N ARG A 21 -0.87 -12.51 -3.52
CA ARG A 21 -1.55 -12.31 -2.25
C ARG A 21 -2.02 -13.60 -1.60
N THR A 22 -2.67 -14.47 -2.39
CA THR A 22 -3.36 -15.66 -1.87
C THR A 22 -2.47 -16.88 -1.76
N ARG A 23 -1.48 -17.01 -2.64
CA ARG A 23 -0.63 -18.21 -2.79
C ARG A 23 0.87 -17.92 -2.62
N GLY A 24 1.24 -16.66 -2.38
CA GLY A 24 2.65 -16.26 -2.29
C GLY A 24 3.30 -16.04 -3.65
N TYR A 25 4.56 -15.60 -3.63
CA TYR A 25 5.33 -15.27 -4.85
C TYR A 25 5.62 -16.47 -5.76
N ASP A 26 5.45 -17.69 -5.27
CA ASP A 26 5.64 -18.94 -6.06
C ASP A 26 4.40 -19.35 -6.84
N ALA A 27 3.32 -18.55 -6.82
CA ALA A 27 2.10 -18.82 -7.62
C ALA A 27 2.46 -19.12 -9.09
N PRO A 28 1.91 -20.19 -9.70
CA PRO A 28 2.23 -20.57 -11.08
C PRO A 28 1.82 -19.48 -12.07
N LEU A 29 2.73 -19.11 -13.00
CA LEU A 29 2.47 -18.06 -14.00
C LEU A 29 1.34 -18.44 -14.95
N ASP A 30 1.16 -19.72 -15.24
CA ASP A 30 0.07 -20.22 -16.09
C ASP A 30 -1.31 -19.99 -15.45
N ASP A 31 -1.41 -20.13 -14.13
CA ASP A 31 -2.64 -19.81 -13.39
C ASP A 31 -2.92 -18.31 -13.40
N ILE A 32 -1.86 -17.49 -13.33
CA ILE A 32 -1.97 -16.03 -13.44
C ILE A 32 -2.47 -15.65 -14.84
N ALA A 33 -1.91 -16.23 -15.90
CA ALA A 33 -2.35 -16.00 -17.27
C ALA A 33 -3.84 -16.35 -17.44
N LYS A 34 -4.25 -17.53 -16.94
CA LYS A 34 -5.65 -17.98 -16.96
C LYS A 34 -6.57 -17.04 -16.22
N ALA A 35 -6.19 -16.61 -15.02
CA ALA A 35 -6.95 -15.64 -14.22
C ALA A 35 -7.07 -14.26 -14.89
N ALA A 36 -6.04 -13.83 -15.62
CA ALA A 36 -6.03 -12.61 -16.41
C ALA A 36 -6.87 -12.72 -17.72
N GLY A 37 -7.32 -13.92 -18.10
CA GLY A 37 -8.02 -14.15 -19.35
C GLY A 37 -7.12 -14.03 -20.58
N VAL A 38 -5.80 -14.35 -20.44
CA VAL A 38 -4.83 -14.32 -21.54
C VAL A 38 -4.13 -15.67 -21.70
N GLY A 39 -3.60 -15.93 -22.89
CA GLY A 39 -2.76 -17.12 -23.11
C GLY A 39 -1.39 -16.98 -22.45
N ALA A 40 -0.78 -18.10 -22.03
CA ALA A 40 0.57 -18.13 -21.44
C ALA A 40 1.60 -17.41 -22.32
N GLY A 41 1.59 -17.63 -23.63
CA GLY A 41 2.48 -16.93 -24.56
C GLY A 41 2.30 -15.41 -24.59
N THR A 42 1.11 -14.89 -24.25
CA THR A 42 0.87 -13.45 -24.08
C THR A 42 1.48 -12.96 -22.79
N LEU A 43 1.34 -13.70 -21.69
CA LEU A 43 1.98 -13.37 -20.42
C LEU A 43 3.50 -13.29 -20.58
N TYR A 44 4.14 -14.33 -21.15
CA TYR A 44 5.60 -14.36 -21.31
C TYR A 44 6.14 -13.29 -22.27
N ARG A 45 5.35 -12.81 -23.24
CA ARG A 45 5.72 -11.66 -24.07
C ARG A 45 5.75 -10.35 -23.28
N HIS A 46 4.87 -10.17 -22.30
CA HIS A 46 4.86 -8.97 -21.44
C HIS A 46 5.86 -9.08 -20.30
N PHE A 47 5.99 -10.27 -19.73
CA PHE A 47 6.80 -10.56 -18.56
C PHE A 47 7.63 -11.82 -18.79
N PRO A 48 8.82 -11.70 -19.40
CA PRO A 48 9.66 -12.85 -19.75
C PRO A 48 10.10 -13.69 -18.56
N THR A 49 10.18 -13.08 -17.36
CA THR A 49 10.57 -13.75 -16.13
C THR A 49 9.55 -13.46 -15.02
N ARG A 50 9.57 -14.30 -13.97
CA ARG A 50 8.77 -14.07 -12.76
C ARG A 50 9.14 -12.75 -12.10
N GLU A 51 10.43 -12.45 -12.02
CA GLU A 51 10.97 -11.23 -11.42
C GLU A 51 10.41 -9.99 -12.13
N SER A 52 10.37 -9.98 -13.47
CA SER A 52 9.80 -8.86 -14.23
C SER A 52 8.32 -8.63 -13.95
N LEU A 53 7.55 -9.69 -13.65
CA LEU A 53 6.15 -9.57 -13.23
C LEU A 53 6.03 -9.07 -11.78
N VAL A 54 6.89 -9.56 -10.88
CA VAL A 54 6.95 -9.10 -9.48
C VAL A 54 7.29 -7.60 -9.44
N ASP A 55 8.28 -7.17 -10.20
CA ASP A 55 8.66 -5.76 -10.31
C ASP A 55 7.51 -4.88 -10.81
N ALA A 56 6.77 -5.36 -11.82
CA ALA A 56 5.62 -4.65 -12.34
C ALA A 56 4.47 -4.55 -11.32
N VAL A 57 4.22 -5.60 -10.54
CA VAL A 57 3.23 -5.57 -9.44
C VAL A 57 3.67 -4.59 -8.35
N MET A 58 4.97 -4.54 -8.03
CA MET A 58 5.52 -3.61 -7.07
C MET A 58 5.39 -2.16 -7.56
N GLN A 59 5.75 -1.91 -8.82
CA GLN A 59 5.64 -0.58 -9.42
C GLN A 59 4.18 -0.08 -9.42
N ALA A 60 3.22 -0.93 -9.80
CA ALA A 60 1.80 -0.59 -9.74
C ALA A 60 1.31 -0.30 -8.30
N TRP A 61 1.93 -0.92 -7.29
CA TRP A 61 1.64 -0.60 -5.89
C TRP A 61 2.22 0.77 -5.49
N VAL A 62 3.45 1.08 -5.91
CA VAL A 62 4.08 2.40 -5.70
C VAL A 62 3.23 3.52 -6.32
N GLU A 63 2.77 3.33 -7.55
CA GLU A 63 1.89 4.28 -8.24
C GLU A 63 0.60 4.52 -7.46
N ARG A 64 -0.04 3.45 -6.94
CA ARG A 64 -1.25 3.59 -6.10
C ARG A 64 -1.00 4.38 -4.82
N VAL A 65 0.14 4.21 -4.16
CA VAL A 65 0.49 5.02 -2.97
C VAL A 65 0.63 6.49 -3.34
N ASN A 66 1.34 6.78 -4.44
CA ASN A 66 1.53 8.15 -4.91
C ASN A 66 0.21 8.80 -5.33
N ASP A 67 -0.66 8.06 -6.01
CA ASP A 67 -2.00 8.54 -6.40
C ASP A 67 -2.86 8.81 -5.16
N ALA A 68 -2.82 7.93 -4.17
CA ALA A 68 -3.60 8.08 -2.95
C ALA A 68 -3.16 9.33 -2.15
N VAL A 69 -1.87 9.52 -1.94
CA VAL A 69 -1.37 10.71 -1.24
C VAL A 69 -1.67 11.99 -2.03
N GLY A 70 -1.52 11.95 -3.35
CA GLY A 70 -1.86 13.09 -4.23
C GLY A 70 -3.33 13.48 -4.14
N LYS A 71 -4.25 12.51 -4.18
CA LYS A 71 -5.70 12.74 -4.04
C LYS A 71 -6.04 13.33 -2.67
N VAL A 72 -5.58 12.71 -1.59
CA VAL A 72 -5.84 13.18 -0.23
C VAL A 72 -5.37 14.63 -0.03
N ARG A 73 -4.20 14.97 -0.57
CA ARG A 73 -3.66 16.34 -0.50
C ARG A 73 -4.46 17.35 -1.32
N ALA A 74 -5.00 16.94 -2.45
CA ALA A 74 -5.77 17.81 -3.36
C ALA A 74 -7.21 18.07 -2.89
N GLU A 75 -7.79 17.19 -2.06
CA GLU A 75 -9.17 17.32 -1.58
C GLU A 75 -9.39 18.52 -0.64
N GLY A 76 -8.34 19.08 -0.03
CA GLY A 76 -8.44 20.19 0.92
C GLY A 76 -9.12 19.78 2.24
N GLY A 77 -9.62 20.78 2.98
CA GLY A 77 -10.25 20.59 4.29
C GLY A 77 -9.34 20.93 5.45
N THR A 78 -9.75 20.57 6.66
CA THR A 78 -8.99 20.78 7.90
C THR A 78 -7.83 19.78 8.00
N SER A 79 -6.82 20.10 8.82
CA SER A 79 -5.70 19.19 9.12
C SER A 79 -6.16 17.86 9.69
N ARG A 80 -7.24 17.87 10.51
CA ARG A 80 -7.87 16.66 11.03
C ARG A 80 -8.44 15.79 9.92
N GLU A 81 -9.18 16.36 8.99
CA GLU A 81 -9.77 15.64 7.87
C GLU A 81 -8.72 15.10 6.91
N LEU A 82 -7.69 15.89 6.62
CA LEU A 82 -6.55 15.46 5.80
C LEU A 82 -5.88 14.22 6.41
N LEU A 83 -5.55 14.30 7.70
CA LEU A 83 -4.82 13.25 8.39
C LEU A 83 -5.66 11.98 8.53
N LEU A 84 -6.95 12.10 8.84
CA LEU A 84 -7.85 10.95 8.94
C LEU A 84 -8.02 10.25 7.60
N ARG A 85 -8.25 11.00 6.50
CA ARG A 85 -8.32 10.42 5.14
C ARG A 85 -7.02 9.71 4.76
N TRP A 86 -5.88 10.32 5.04
CA TRP A 86 -4.59 9.68 4.76
C TRP A 86 -4.42 8.38 5.54
N PHE A 87 -4.71 8.36 6.83
CA PHE A 87 -4.56 7.17 7.65
C PHE A 87 -5.50 6.04 7.23
N GLN A 88 -6.72 6.36 6.82
CA GLN A 88 -7.65 5.37 6.23
C GLN A 88 -7.07 4.76 4.95
N GLN A 89 -6.60 5.59 4.02
CA GLN A 89 -5.95 5.13 2.80
C GLN A 89 -4.67 4.31 3.09
N TYR A 90 -3.87 4.73 4.07
CA TYR A 90 -2.68 4.01 4.49
C TYR A 90 -3.01 2.60 4.97
N VAL A 91 -4.02 2.44 5.83
CA VAL A 91 -4.50 1.12 6.29
C VAL A 91 -4.90 0.25 5.11
N GLU A 92 -5.68 0.76 4.16
CA GLU A 92 -6.08 0.01 2.95
C GLU A 92 -4.88 -0.45 2.13
N LEU A 93 -3.87 0.41 1.96
CA LEU A 93 -2.66 0.11 1.18
C LEU A 93 -1.81 -1.00 1.80
N ILE A 94 -1.75 -1.10 3.13
CA ILE A 94 -0.94 -2.10 3.84
C ILE A 94 -1.71 -3.38 4.19
N SER A 95 -3.05 -3.32 4.27
CA SER A 95 -3.92 -4.44 4.66
C SER A 95 -4.30 -5.39 3.50
N VAL A 96 -3.58 -5.30 2.38
CA VAL A 96 -3.85 -6.12 1.19
C VAL A 96 -3.69 -7.63 1.47
N HIS A 97 -2.86 -8.01 2.46
CA HIS A 97 -2.58 -9.40 2.83
C HIS A 97 -2.68 -9.60 4.33
N LYS A 98 -3.16 -10.74 4.77
CA LYS A 98 -3.09 -11.13 6.18
C LYS A 98 -1.63 -11.15 6.65
N GLY A 99 -1.35 -10.50 7.77
CA GLY A 99 0.00 -10.27 8.29
C GLY A 99 0.79 -9.18 7.53
N GLY A 100 0.22 -8.57 6.49
CA GLY A 100 0.86 -7.49 5.73
C GLY A 100 1.19 -6.27 6.58
N PRO A 101 0.25 -5.73 7.37
CA PRO A 101 0.50 -4.58 8.23
C PRO A 101 1.69 -4.79 9.16
N ALA A 102 1.72 -5.90 9.89
CA ALA A 102 2.80 -6.22 10.82
C ALA A 102 4.16 -6.32 10.12
N LYS A 103 4.23 -7.03 8.98
CA LYS A 103 5.47 -7.18 8.21
C LYS A 103 6.02 -5.85 7.71
N ILE A 104 5.18 -4.98 7.19
CA ILE A 104 5.58 -3.66 6.70
C ILE A 104 6.03 -2.79 7.88
N THR A 105 5.26 -2.76 8.96
CA THR A 105 5.54 -1.92 10.13
C THR A 105 6.86 -2.29 10.80
N LEU A 106 7.14 -3.60 10.96
CA LEU A 106 8.40 -4.08 11.55
C LEU A 106 9.62 -3.86 10.65
N ALA A 107 9.40 -3.80 9.33
CA ALA A 107 10.47 -3.60 8.35
C ALA A 107 10.81 -2.14 8.09
N MET A 108 10.15 -1.17 8.75
CA MET A 108 10.28 0.26 8.43
C MET A 108 11.69 0.83 8.60
N GLU A 109 12.53 0.21 9.44
CA GLU A 109 13.91 0.62 9.67
C GLU A 109 14.94 -0.42 9.17
N ASP A 110 14.48 -1.48 8.50
CA ASP A 110 15.35 -2.52 7.96
C ASP A 110 15.56 -2.33 6.46
N ASP A 111 16.65 -1.65 6.09
CA ASP A 111 17.04 -1.43 4.70
C ASP A 111 17.44 -2.73 3.96
N ALA A 112 17.72 -3.80 4.67
CA ALA A 112 17.99 -5.12 4.08
C ALA A 112 16.69 -5.91 3.81
N SER A 113 15.55 -5.43 4.33
CA SER A 113 14.25 -6.10 4.17
C SER A 113 13.81 -6.18 2.70
N PRO A 114 13.23 -7.32 2.27
CA PRO A 114 12.51 -7.40 0.99
C PRO A 114 11.36 -6.39 0.87
N MET A 115 10.90 -5.82 1.99
CA MET A 115 9.85 -4.78 2.03
C MET A 115 10.40 -3.35 1.85
N ARG A 116 11.72 -3.16 1.72
CA ARG A 116 12.37 -1.84 1.63
C ARG A 116 11.65 -0.86 0.71
N THR A 117 11.36 -1.25 -0.53
CA THR A 117 10.68 -0.37 -1.49
C THR A 117 9.33 0.12 -0.94
N LYS A 118 8.53 -0.77 -0.33
CA LYS A 118 7.25 -0.39 0.28
C LYS A 118 7.43 0.56 1.45
N CYS A 119 8.39 0.29 2.32
CA CYS A 119 8.68 1.12 3.48
C CYS A 119 9.13 2.53 3.07
N HIS A 120 10.05 2.63 2.11
CA HIS A 120 10.50 3.93 1.58
C HIS A 120 9.36 4.71 0.91
N THR A 121 8.52 4.05 0.10
CA THR A 121 7.37 4.69 -0.55
C THR A 121 6.37 5.25 0.47
N LEU A 122 6.02 4.46 1.49
CA LEU A 122 5.11 4.91 2.54
C LEU A 122 5.69 6.04 3.40
N ARG A 123 6.98 5.97 3.73
CA ARG A 123 7.66 7.05 4.45
C ARG A 123 7.67 8.35 3.65
N ALA A 124 7.97 8.29 2.35
CA ALA A 124 7.92 9.45 1.47
C ALA A 124 6.50 10.04 1.38
N ALA A 125 5.47 9.20 1.31
CA ALA A 125 4.08 9.65 1.33
C ALA A 125 3.71 10.30 2.68
N ASN A 126 4.10 9.70 3.81
CA ASN A 126 3.90 10.28 5.14
C ASN A 126 4.58 11.65 5.27
N THR A 127 5.81 11.80 4.75
CA THR A 127 6.54 13.08 4.75
C THR A 127 5.76 14.16 4.02
N GLN A 128 5.16 13.87 2.86
CA GLN A 128 4.34 14.82 2.12
C GLN A 128 3.10 15.29 2.90
N ILE A 129 2.49 14.41 3.69
CA ILE A 129 1.36 14.77 4.55
C ILE A 129 1.84 15.64 5.72
N ILE A 130 2.95 15.28 6.36
CA ILE A 130 3.55 16.05 7.46
C ILE A 130 3.91 17.47 7.00
N GLU A 131 4.52 17.62 5.82
CA GLU A 131 4.84 18.92 5.24
C GLU A 131 3.59 19.78 5.01
N GLN A 132 2.47 19.19 4.64
CA GLN A 132 1.22 19.90 4.42
C GLN A 132 0.53 20.30 5.74
N LEU A 133 0.66 19.49 6.79
CA LEU A 133 0.13 19.80 8.12
C LEU A 133 0.90 20.95 8.80
N GLY A 134 2.20 21.05 8.55
CA GLY A 134 3.04 22.11 9.11
C GLY A 134 2.92 22.23 10.64
N ASP A 135 2.60 23.43 11.11
CA ASP A 135 2.54 23.76 12.54
C ASP A 135 1.31 23.17 13.26
N ASP A 136 0.34 22.62 12.52
CA ASP A 136 -0.82 21.92 13.12
C ASP A 136 -0.43 20.55 13.69
N LEU A 137 0.73 20.03 13.31
CA LEU A 137 1.24 18.75 13.81
C LEU A 137 2.07 18.97 15.09
N ARG A 138 1.88 18.09 16.08
CA ARG A 138 2.70 18.14 17.31
C ARG A 138 4.18 18.06 16.99
N PRO A 139 5.04 18.90 17.66
CA PRO A 139 6.48 18.85 17.49
C PRO A 139 7.06 17.46 17.79
N GLY A 140 8.00 17.03 16.93
CA GLY A 140 8.70 15.74 17.09
C GLY A 140 7.99 14.54 16.48
N VAL A 141 6.82 14.72 15.89
CA VAL A 141 6.15 13.64 15.11
C VAL A 141 6.77 13.56 13.72
N ASP A 142 7.15 12.35 13.32
CA ASP A 142 7.79 12.08 12.05
C ASP A 142 7.09 10.97 11.23
N SER A 143 7.59 10.73 10.03
CA SER A 143 7.03 9.73 9.10
C SER A 143 7.10 8.29 9.62
N LEU A 144 8.06 7.98 10.49
CA LEU A 144 8.19 6.67 11.11
C LEU A 144 7.15 6.46 12.20
N GLN A 145 6.87 7.50 13.01
CA GLN A 145 5.82 7.45 14.02
C GLN A 145 4.45 7.28 13.37
N PHE A 146 4.16 7.97 12.26
CA PHE A 146 2.94 7.72 11.47
C PHE A 146 2.84 6.25 11.08
N ALA A 147 3.90 5.70 10.51
CA ALA A 147 3.94 4.32 10.07
C ALA A 147 3.70 3.33 11.23
N ARG A 148 4.31 3.57 12.38
CA ARG A 148 4.16 2.73 13.58
C ARG A 148 2.77 2.78 14.18
N LEU A 149 2.19 3.97 14.31
CA LEU A 149 0.85 4.15 14.88
C LEU A 149 -0.22 3.51 14.00
N VAL A 150 -0.24 3.86 12.72
CA VAL A 150 -1.24 3.34 11.77
C VAL A 150 -1.02 1.85 11.50
N GLY A 151 0.23 1.44 11.32
CA GLY A 151 0.58 0.04 11.10
C GLY A 151 0.30 -0.83 12.33
N GLY A 152 0.47 -0.30 13.55
CA GLY A 152 0.09 -0.96 14.79
C GLY A 152 -1.42 -1.22 14.87
N ILE A 153 -2.24 -0.20 14.60
CA ILE A 153 -3.72 -0.35 14.53
C ILE A 153 -4.11 -1.40 13.50
N ALA A 154 -3.62 -1.26 12.27
CA ALA A 154 -3.91 -2.20 11.19
C ALA A 154 -3.50 -3.64 11.55
N SER A 155 -2.36 -3.80 12.24
CA SER A 155 -1.87 -5.12 12.68
C SER A 155 -2.76 -5.75 13.74
N VAL A 156 -3.27 -4.98 14.70
CA VAL A 156 -4.20 -5.46 15.73
C VAL A 156 -5.51 -5.90 15.09
N VAL A 157 -6.05 -5.12 14.16
CA VAL A 157 -7.29 -5.45 13.45
C VAL A 157 -7.13 -6.71 12.61
N ASP A 158 -6.02 -6.81 11.86
CA ASP A 158 -5.73 -7.96 10.99
C ASP A 158 -5.49 -9.25 11.78
N GLN A 159 -4.66 -9.21 12.82
CA GLN A 159 -4.32 -10.39 13.64
C GLN A 159 -5.45 -10.81 14.57
N GLY A 160 -6.18 -9.85 15.13
CA GLY A 160 -7.33 -10.07 15.99
C GLY A 160 -8.57 -10.49 15.24
N ASN A 161 -8.57 -10.52 13.90
CA ASN A 161 -9.75 -10.70 13.05
C ASN A 161 -10.90 -9.77 13.46
N LEU A 162 -10.59 -8.53 13.82
CA LEU A 162 -11.59 -7.54 14.19
C LEU A 162 -12.33 -7.06 12.93
N PRO A 163 -13.59 -6.61 13.07
CA PRO A 163 -14.30 -5.99 11.96
C PRO A 163 -13.54 -4.78 11.40
N ALA A 164 -13.59 -4.59 10.07
CA ALA A 164 -12.87 -3.49 9.41
C ALA A 164 -13.30 -2.11 9.94
N GLU A 165 -14.54 -1.96 10.35
CA GLU A 165 -15.11 -0.75 10.98
C GLU A 165 -14.45 -0.39 12.31
N SER A 166 -13.75 -1.31 12.96
CA SER A 166 -13.00 -1.03 14.19
C SER A 166 -11.82 -0.08 13.98
N VAL A 167 -11.34 0.04 12.76
CA VAL A 167 -10.20 0.90 12.40
C VAL A 167 -10.53 2.37 12.62
N GLY A 168 -11.68 2.84 12.15
CA GLY A 168 -12.06 4.26 12.14
C GLY A 168 -11.93 4.93 13.52
N PRO A 169 -12.63 4.43 14.57
CA PRO A 169 -12.54 5.02 15.92
C PRO A 169 -11.11 5.05 16.49
N MET A 170 -10.29 4.04 16.20
CA MET A 170 -8.89 4.01 16.66
C MET A 170 -8.06 5.08 15.94
N LEU A 171 -8.27 5.28 14.64
CA LEU A 171 -7.59 6.33 13.87
C LEU A 171 -7.99 7.72 14.35
N GLU A 172 -9.26 7.96 14.68
CA GLU A 172 -9.72 9.25 15.22
C GLU A 172 -8.96 9.63 16.50
N VAL A 173 -8.82 8.70 17.44
CA VAL A 173 -8.07 8.93 18.68
C VAL A 173 -6.61 9.29 18.39
N VAL A 174 -5.99 8.59 17.45
CA VAL A 174 -4.59 8.88 17.06
C VAL A 174 -4.49 10.25 16.39
N VAL A 175 -5.38 10.58 15.47
CA VAL A 175 -5.40 11.89 14.79
C VAL A 175 -5.55 13.02 15.78
N ASP A 176 -6.51 12.92 16.71
CA ASP A 176 -6.76 13.92 17.76
C ASP A 176 -5.55 14.05 18.72
N GLY A 177 -4.79 12.98 18.91
CA GLY A 177 -3.55 12.97 19.68
C GLY A 177 -2.32 13.53 18.96
N LEU A 178 -2.33 13.60 17.63
CA LEU A 178 -1.21 14.07 16.81
C LEU A 178 -1.29 15.57 16.48
N LEU A 179 -2.45 16.17 16.53
CA LEU A 179 -2.67 17.58 16.22
C LEU A 179 -2.57 18.45 17.50
N VAL A 180 -2.23 19.74 17.30
CA VAL A 180 -2.12 20.75 18.38
C VAL A 180 -3.45 21.44 18.58
#